data_4cdaa935eaea7906da1c5a2c9b0934d6
#
_entry.id   4cdaa935eaea7906da1c5a2c9b0934d6
#
_cell.length_a   1.000
_cell.length_b   1.000
_cell.length_c   1.000
_cell.angle_alpha   90.00
_cell.angle_beta   90.00
_cell.angle_gamma   90.00
#
_symmetry.space_group_name_H-M   'P 1'
#
loop_
_entity.id
_entity.type
_entity.pdbx_description
1 polymer ?
#
loop_
_entity_poly.entity_id
_entity_poly.type
_entity_poly.pdbx_seq_one_letter_code
_entity_poly.pdbx_strand_id
1 'polypeptide(L)'
;MKGAVMTGKRDKKGRILRQSERQRQDGRYEYCYKDAYGETRSVYSWRLAESDSTPKGKKNERPLRELEKDIIRDLEDNVNSYTARRTTLNSFYDAYIETKYELKQSTRTNYKYMYGKYIRDEIGMKNVAEIKYSDIKKFYVHLIRDIGFKPNSMEIIHTILHPVFNVAVRDGFIRSNPTDGVMAEIKKSHNWEKPKRHALTEPQQERFIEFISGSSTYCHWKPLFTVLLGTGARIGEVLGLRWEDCDFKQNIIDINHNLIYRQQDSGKMELHITTPKTKAGTRIVPMFADVRTALLQVRQRQAESGFNQCVVDGYSNFVFHNRYGEMLTPHAVNRVIDRIIRDCNLEETE
;
A
#
# COMPACT_ATOMS: atom_id res chain seq x y z
N MET A 1 -53.35 -45.23 15.93
CA MET A 1 -52.13 -44.81 15.22
C MET A 1 -50.97 -44.85 16.21
N LYS A 2 -50.09 -45.84 16.08
CA LYS A 2 -48.91 -45.95 16.96
C LYS A 2 -47.87 -44.95 16.47
N GLY A 3 -47.54 -43.97 17.33
CA GLY A 3 -46.47 -43.00 17.04
C GLY A 3 -45.13 -43.70 16.89
N ALA A 4 -44.48 -43.49 15.75
CA ALA A 4 -43.12 -43.99 15.52
C ALA A 4 -42.17 -43.30 16.50
N VAL A 5 -41.69 -44.04 17.48
CA VAL A 5 -40.61 -43.60 18.38
C VAL A 5 -39.32 -43.49 17.51
N MET A 6 -38.91 -42.27 17.17
CA MET A 6 -37.60 -42.05 16.57
C MET A 6 -36.54 -42.50 17.58
N THR A 7 -35.93 -43.65 17.37
CA THR A 7 -34.78 -44.13 18.13
C THR A 7 -33.55 -43.35 17.74
N GLY A 8 -33.39 -42.15 18.32
CA GLY A 8 -32.19 -41.32 18.16
C GLY A 8 -30.96 -42.04 18.72
N LYS A 9 -29.82 -41.98 18.02
CA LYS A 9 -28.52 -42.45 18.54
C LYS A 9 -28.26 -41.84 19.90
N ARG A 10 -27.79 -42.64 20.86
CA ARG A 10 -27.47 -42.17 22.22
C ARG A 10 -25.97 -42.25 22.45
N ASP A 11 -25.47 -41.32 23.24
CA ASP A 11 -24.08 -41.34 23.71
C ASP A 11 -23.90 -42.34 24.89
N LYS A 12 -22.66 -42.50 25.35
CA LYS A 12 -22.33 -43.41 26.48
C LYS A 12 -23.01 -42.98 27.80
N LYS A 13 -23.50 -41.73 27.90
CA LYS A 13 -24.25 -41.19 29.04
C LYS A 13 -25.77 -41.29 28.86
N GLY A 14 -26.25 -41.96 27.80
CA GLY A 14 -27.68 -42.15 27.50
C GLY A 14 -28.39 -40.96 26.87
N ARG A 15 -27.68 -39.86 26.53
CA ARG A 15 -28.25 -38.64 25.95
C ARG A 15 -28.52 -38.84 24.45
N ILE A 16 -29.60 -38.27 23.96
CA ILE A 16 -29.98 -38.32 22.54
C ILE A 16 -29.03 -37.40 21.76
N LEU A 17 -28.38 -37.94 20.74
CA LEU A 17 -27.57 -37.21 19.79
C LEU A 17 -28.44 -36.72 18.62
N ARG A 18 -28.15 -35.53 18.10
CA ARG A 18 -28.82 -34.97 16.92
C ARG A 18 -28.37 -35.66 15.64
N GLN A 19 -29.06 -35.45 14.52
CA GLN A 19 -28.89 -36.19 13.26
C GLN A 19 -27.44 -36.25 12.77
N SER A 20 -26.67 -35.18 12.89
CA SER A 20 -25.27 -35.08 12.46
C SER A 20 -24.25 -35.23 13.58
N GLU A 21 -24.71 -35.48 14.82
CA GLU A 21 -23.85 -35.72 15.99
C GLU A 21 -23.52 -37.21 16.11
N ARG A 22 -22.30 -37.53 16.48
CA ARG A 22 -21.91 -38.89 16.91
C ARG A 22 -20.84 -38.84 18.01
N GLN A 23 -20.79 -39.86 18.85
CA GLN A 23 -19.69 -40.08 19.77
C GLN A 23 -18.76 -41.15 19.19
N ARG A 24 -17.47 -40.84 19.09
CA ARG A 24 -16.40 -41.70 18.60
C ARG A 24 -15.99 -42.71 19.66
N GLN A 25 -15.25 -43.73 19.25
CA GLN A 25 -14.72 -44.73 20.17
C GLN A 25 -13.78 -44.15 21.22
N ASP A 26 -13.00 -43.13 20.84
CA ASP A 26 -12.08 -42.38 21.73
C ASP A 26 -12.80 -41.49 22.77
N GLY A 27 -14.13 -41.43 22.69
CA GLY A 27 -14.98 -40.63 23.58
C GLY A 27 -15.24 -39.19 23.13
N ARG A 28 -14.60 -38.69 22.08
CA ARG A 28 -14.91 -37.40 21.51
C ARG A 28 -16.26 -37.39 20.82
N TYR A 29 -16.93 -36.26 20.87
CA TYR A 29 -18.10 -35.94 20.07
C TYR A 29 -17.69 -35.35 18.75
N GLU A 30 -18.42 -35.69 17.68
CA GLU A 30 -18.21 -35.19 16.33
C GLU A 30 -19.52 -34.70 15.77
N TYR A 31 -19.47 -33.53 15.13
CA TYR A 31 -20.55 -32.99 14.32
C TYR A 31 -20.09 -32.91 12.87
N CYS A 32 -20.84 -33.52 11.98
CA CYS A 32 -20.56 -33.59 10.54
C CYS A 32 -21.54 -32.70 9.78
N TYR A 33 -21.02 -31.83 8.90
CA TYR A 33 -21.85 -30.92 8.11
C TYR A 33 -21.28 -30.73 6.71
N LYS A 34 -22.10 -30.17 5.81
CA LYS A 34 -21.64 -29.70 4.50
C LYS A 34 -21.32 -28.21 4.62
N ASP A 35 -20.13 -27.83 4.15
CA ASP A 35 -19.75 -26.40 4.10
C ASP A 35 -20.47 -25.67 2.94
N ALA A 36 -20.24 -24.36 2.77
CA ALA A 36 -20.87 -23.53 1.75
C ALA A 36 -20.56 -23.99 0.30
N TYR A 37 -19.53 -24.82 0.11
CA TYR A 37 -19.17 -25.42 -1.19
C TYR A 37 -19.67 -26.84 -1.38
N GLY A 38 -20.47 -27.36 -0.43
CA GLY A 38 -21.01 -28.73 -0.46
C GLY A 38 -20.05 -29.80 0.04
N GLU A 39 -18.86 -29.44 0.49
CA GLU A 39 -17.84 -30.33 1.01
C GLU A 39 -18.20 -30.81 2.42
N THR A 40 -18.00 -32.10 2.69
CA THR A 40 -18.26 -32.67 4.02
C THR A 40 -17.13 -32.31 4.98
N ARG A 41 -17.48 -31.68 6.09
CA ARG A 41 -16.56 -31.27 7.16
C ARG A 41 -17.00 -31.82 8.51
N SER A 42 -16.05 -31.99 9.42
CA SER A 42 -16.30 -32.42 10.79
C SER A 42 -15.60 -31.55 11.81
N VAL A 43 -16.27 -31.29 12.91
CA VAL A 43 -15.68 -30.66 14.11
C VAL A 43 -15.80 -31.60 15.30
N TYR A 44 -14.86 -31.47 16.22
CA TYR A 44 -14.70 -32.40 17.34
C TYR A 44 -14.66 -31.64 18.65
N SER A 45 -15.22 -32.25 19.72
CA SER A 45 -15.04 -31.75 21.08
C SER A 45 -15.11 -32.90 22.08
N TRP A 46 -14.42 -32.77 23.21
CA TRP A 46 -14.55 -33.68 24.36
C TRP A 46 -15.84 -33.46 25.14
N ARG A 47 -16.51 -32.35 24.90
CA ARG A 47 -17.75 -31.95 25.60
C ARG A 47 -18.89 -31.85 24.59
N LEU A 48 -20.05 -32.42 24.90
CA LEU A 48 -21.24 -32.31 24.06
C LEU A 48 -21.98 -30.97 24.37
N ALA A 49 -22.14 -30.67 25.64
CA ALA A 49 -22.86 -29.50 26.13
C ALA A 49 -22.05 -28.75 27.17
N GLU A 50 -22.47 -27.52 27.49
CA GLU A 50 -21.81 -26.65 28.46
C GLU A 50 -21.70 -27.28 29.85
N SER A 51 -22.70 -28.08 30.25
CA SER A 51 -22.74 -28.84 31.51
C SER A 51 -21.69 -29.97 31.61
N ASP A 52 -21.03 -30.33 30.50
CA ASP A 52 -20.04 -31.39 30.54
C ASP A 52 -18.68 -30.89 31.07
N SER A 53 -18.07 -31.69 31.94
CA SER A 53 -16.68 -31.50 32.33
C SER A 53 -15.72 -32.05 31.28
N THR A 54 -14.59 -31.41 31.10
CA THR A 54 -13.51 -31.89 30.23
C THR A 54 -12.86 -33.13 30.88
N PRO A 55 -12.67 -34.25 30.16
CA PRO A 55 -11.99 -35.42 30.70
C PRO A 55 -10.59 -35.10 31.20
N LYS A 56 -10.14 -35.74 32.27
CA LYS A 56 -8.83 -35.55 32.88
C LYS A 56 -7.69 -35.71 31.84
N GLY A 57 -6.80 -34.77 31.77
CA GLY A 57 -5.65 -34.77 30.84
C GLY A 57 -5.98 -34.36 29.41
N LYS A 58 -7.20 -33.88 29.12
CA LYS A 58 -7.61 -33.36 27.81
C LYS A 58 -7.71 -31.84 27.81
N LYS A 59 -7.50 -31.24 26.63
CA LYS A 59 -7.63 -29.78 26.45
C LYS A 59 -9.08 -29.38 26.68
N ASN A 60 -9.28 -28.27 27.40
CA ASN A 60 -10.59 -27.67 27.60
C ASN A 60 -11.03 -27.01 26.30
N GLU A 61 -11.92 -27.68 25.57
CA GLU A 61 -12.48 -27.22 24.30
C GLU A 61 -13.91 -26.75 24.49
N ARG A 62 -14.38 -25.88 23.58
CA ARG A 62 -15.79 -25.46 23.58
C ARG A 62 -16.70 -26.69 23.33
N PRO A 63 -17.90 -26.72 23.96
CA PRO A 63 -18.85 -27.81 23.74
C PRO A 63 -19.24 -27.95 22.26
N LEU A 64 -19.48 -29.22 21.81
CA LEU A 64 -19.82 -29.49 20.40
C LEU A 64 -21.07 -28.74 19.95
N ARG A 65 -22.10 -28.66 20.80
CA ARG A 65 -23.36 -27.97 20.47
C ARG A 65 -23.23 -26.43 20.36
N GLU A 66 -22.25 -25.82 20.97
CA GLU A 66 -21.93 -24.42 20.72
C GLU A 66 -21.22 -24.25 19.37
N LEU A 67 -20.28 -25.14 19.06
CA LEU A 67 -19.62 -25.15 17.75
C LEU A 67 -20.64 -25.39 16.63
N GLU A 68 -21.59 -26.29 16.84
CA GLU A 68 -22.72 -26.57 15.92
C GLU A 68 -23.55 -25.30 15.67
N LYS A 69 -23.95 -24.58 16.73
CA LYS A 69 -24.71 -23.33 16.59
C LYS A 69 -23.95 -22.29 15.76
N ASP A 70 -22.66 -22.12 16.03
CA ASP A 70 -21.83 -21.19 15.26
C ASP A 70 -21.74 -21.59 13.79
N ILE A 71 -21.56 -22.90 13.52
CA ILE A 71 -21.49 -23.43 12.15
C ILE A 71 -22.79 -23.24 11.40
N ILE A 72 -23.93 -23.55 12.02
CA ILE A 72 -25.25 -23.35 11.41
C ILE A 72 -25.44 -21.88 11.06
N ARG A 73 -25.13 -20.98 11.99
CA ARG A 73 -25.19 -19.53 11.76
C ARG A 73 -24.25 -19.08 10.65
N ASP A 74 -23.02 -19.65 10.58
CA ASP A 74 -22.07 -19.34 9.53
C ASP A 74 -22.61 -19.78 8.16
N LEU A 75 -23.24 -20.95 8.09
CA LEU A 75 -23.87 -21.46 6.86
C LEU A 75 -25.09 -20.63 6.43
N GLU A 76 -25.94 -20.21 7.38
CA GLU A 76 -27.09 -19.32 7.11
C GLU A 76 -26.63 -17.97 6.55
N ASP A 77 -25.50 -17.44 7.06
CA ASP A 77 -24.90 -16.18 6.62
C ASP A 77 -23.99 -16.37 5.37
N ASN A 78 -23.91 -17.56 4.78
CA ASN A 78 -22.98 -17.93 3.70
C ASN A 78 -21.51 -17.66 4.04
N VAL A 79 -21.10 -17.82 5.32
CA VAL A 79 -19.74 -17.64 5.77
C VAL A 79 -19.00 -18.97 5.80
N ASN A 80 -17.91 -19.09 5.06
CA ASN A 80 -17.03 -20.26 5.09
C ASN A 80 -15.98 -20.15 6.21
N SER A 81 -16.43 -20.26 7.44
CA SER A 81 -15.57 -20.17 8.62
C SER A 81 -14.49 -21.26 8.68
N TYR A 82 -14.72 -22.42 8.07
CA TYR A 82 -13.72 -23.49 8.01
C TYR A 82 -12.48 -23.07 7.23
N THR A 83 -12.65 -22.51 6.04
CA THR A 83 -11.54 -22.03 5.20
C THR A 83 -10.91 -20.77 5.81
N ALA A 84 -11.74 -19.85 6.30
CA ALA A 84 -11.28 -18.58 6.89
C ALA A 84 -10.39 -18.77 8.12
N ARG A 85 -10.65 -19.79 8.94
CA ARG A 85 -9.83 -20.17 10.12
C ARG A 85 -8.49 -20.82 9.77
N ARG A 86 -8.27 -21.16 8.50
CA ARG A 86 -7.04 -21.80 8.00
C ARG A 86 -6.27 -20.91 7.01
N THR A 87 -6.88 -19.84 6.57
CA THR A 87 -6.28 -18.88 5.65
C THR A 87 -5.71 -17.72 6.43
N THR A 88 -4.39 -17.55 6.38
CA THR A 88 -3.73 -16.38 6.97
C THR A 88 -4.01 -15.14 6.14
N LEU A 89 -3.91 -13.96 6.76
CA LEU A 89 -4.01 -12.69 6.05
C LEU A 89 -2.93 -12.59 4.96
N ASN A 90 -1.73 -13.17 5.19
CA ASN A 90 -0.68 -13.24 4.17
C ASN A 90 -1.13 -13.99 2.92
N SER A 91 -1.63 -15.22 3.10
CA SER A 91 -2.10 -16.03 1.97
C SER A 91 -3.24 -15.36 1.22
N PHE A 92 -4.16 -14.71 1.96
CA PHE A 92 -5.28 -13.99 1.37
C PHE A 92 -4.83 -12.74 0.60
N TYR A 93 -3.90 -11.96 1.15
CA TYR A 93 -3.33 -10.80 0.50
C TYR A 93 -2.55 -11.18 -0.77
N ASP A 94 -1.73 -12.24 -0.71
CA ASP A 94 -0.92 -12.67 -1.85
C ASP A 94 -1.83 -13.08 -3.03
N ALA A 95 -2.94 -13.78 -2.76
CA ALA A 95 -3.94 -14.09 -3.79
C ALA A 95 -4.65 -12.80 -4.29
N TYR A 96 -5.04 -11.91 -3.38
CA TYR A 96 -5.72 -10.65 -3.72
C TYR A 96 -4.87 -9.75 -4.62
N ILE A 97 -3.59 -9.53 -4.29
CA ILE A 97 -2.75 -8.60 -5.05
C ILE A 97 -2.47 -9.09 -6.47
N GLU A 98 -2.51 -10.39 -6.72
CA GLU A 98 -2.38 -10.96 -8.06
C GLU A 98 -3.61 -10.67 -8.94
N THR A 99 -4.80 -10.55 -8.35
CA THR A 99 -6.02 -10.18 -9.08
C THR A 99 -6.08 -8.69 -9.46
N LYS A 100 -5.20 -7.85 -8.89
CA LYS A 100 -5.16 -6.38 -9.11
C LYS A 100 -4.31 -6.01 -10.33
N TYR A 101 -4.71 -6.49 -11.51
CA TYR A 101 -4.02 -6.21 -12.77
C TYR A 101 -4.18 -4.74 -13.23
N GLU A 102 -5.24 -4.06 -12.78
CA GLU A 102 -5.53 -2.66 -13.09
C GLU A 102 -4.59 -1.66 -12.40
N LEU A 103 -3.87 -2.10 -11.36
CA LEU A 103 -2.92 -1.24 -10.66
C LEU A 103 -1.69 -0.97 -11.53
N LYS A 104 -1.30 0.30 -11.64
CA LYS A 104 0.01 0.64 -12.21
C LYS A 104 1.11 -0.08 -11.45
N GLN A 105 2.11 -0.60 -12.17
CA GLN A 105 3.26 -1.33 -11.61
C GLN A 105 3.84 -0.60 -10.38
N SER A 106 3.99 0.71 -10.48
CA SER A 106 4.49 1.54 -9.38
C SER A 106 3.65 1.50 -8.09
N THR A 107 2.34 1.41 -8.21
CA THR A 107 1.44 1.30 -7.06
C THR A 107 1.51 -0.10 -6.48
N ARG A 108 1.52 -1.11 -7.35
CA ARG A 108 1.63 -2.52 -6.95
C ARG A 108 2.93 -2.80 -6.20
N THR A 109 4.07 -2.33 -6.72
CA THR A 109 5.38 -2.45 -6.04
C THR A 109 5.37 -1.76 -4.68
N ASN A 110 4.80 -0.54 -4.58
CA ASN A 110 4.68 0.15 -3.30
C ASN A 110 3.80 -0.60 -2.30
N TYR A 111 2.67 -1.17 -2.74
CA TYR A 111 1.79 -1.96 -1.88
C TYR A 111 2.48 -3.24 -1.39
N LYS A 112 3.16 -3.97 -2.28
CA LYS A 112 3.96 -5.15 -1.92
C LYS A 112 5.05 -4.80 -0.90
N TYR A 113 5.77 -3.68 -1.11
CA TYR A 113 6.79 -3.20 -0.18
C TYR A 113 6.21 -2.85 1.20
N MET A 114 5.14 -2.04 1.23
CA MET A 114 4.52 -1.62 2.49
C MET A 114 3.92 -2.81 3.25
N TYR A 115 3.26 -3.72 2.54
CA TYR A 115 2.73 -4.95 3.13
C TYR A 115 3.85 -5.83 3.68
N GLY A 116 4.88 -6.11 2.87
CA GLY A 116 6.02 -6.95 3.26
C GLY A 116 6.77 -6.40 4.47
N LYS A 117 6.98 -5.09 4.52
CA LYS A 117 7.79 -4.47 5.57
C LYS A 117 7.04 -4.30 6.90
N TYR A 118 5.73 -4.04 6.88
CA TYR A 118 5.02 -3.60 8.08
C TYR A 118 3.85 -4.50 8.50
N ILE A 119 3.31 -5.32 7.59
CA ILE A 119 2.08 -6.08 7.86
C ILE A 119 2.38 -7.58 7.95
N ARG A 120 3.26 -8.09 7.08
CA ARG A 120 3.51 -9.52 6.87
C ARG A 120 3.87 -10.27 8.15
N ASP A 121 4.84 -9.77 8.89
CA ASP A 121 5.38 -10.42 10.10
C ASP A 121 4.60 -10.05 11.37
N GLU A 122 3.67 -9.11 11.26
CA GLU A 122 2.80 -8.67 12.36
C GLU A 122 1.43 -9.35 12.28
N ILE A 123 0.40 -8.62 11.84
CA ILE A 123 -0.95 -9.17 11.75
C ILE A 123 -1.14 -10.14 10.58
N GLY A 124 -0.23 -10.13 9.59
CA GLY A 124 -0.27 -10.97 8.41
C GLY A 124 -0.25 -12.48 8.70
N MET A 125 0.36 -12.88 9.82
CA MET A 125 0.42 -14.28 10.26
C MET A 125 -0.88 -14.79 10.88
N LYS A 126 -1.80 -13.89 11.28
CA LYS A 126 -3.08 -14.29 11.88
C LYS A 126 -4.04 -14.80 10.79
N ASN A 127 -4.91 -15.74 11.18
CA ASN A 127 -6.00 -16.17 10.32
C ASN A 127 -7.02 -15.04 10.11
N VAL A 128 -7.51 -14.90 8.88
CA VAL A 128 -8.44 -13.81 8.50
C VAL A 128 -9.67 -13.76 9.41
N ALA A 129 -10.22 -14.92 9.77
CA ALA A 129 -11.40 -15.02 10.66
C ALA A 129 -11.13 -14.63 12.12
N GLU A 130 -9.87 -14.57 12.56
CA GLU A 130 -9.49 -14.26 13.93
C GLU A 130 -9.16 -12.80 14.15
N ILE A 131 -8.94 -12.05 13.05
CA ILE A 131 -8.59 -10.64 13.12
C ILE A 131 -9.85 -9.82 13.43
N LYS A 132 -9.79 -9.12 14.58
CA LYS A 132 -10.89 -8.28 15.08
C LYS A 132 -10.56 -6.79 14.92
N TYR A 133 -11.57 -5.96 15.01
CA TYR A 133 -11.44 -4.51 15.09
C TYR A 133 -10.35 -4.05 16.07
N SER A 134 -10.33 -4.65 17.28
CA SER A 134 -9.33 -4.33 18.30
C SER A 134 -7.90 -4.68 17.90
N ASP A 135 -7.69 -5.74 17.11
CA ASP A 135 -6.37 -6.10 16.60
C ASP A 135 -5.87 -5.06 15.60
N ILE A 136 -6.72 -4.66 14.66
CA ILE A 136 -6.41 -3.61 13.68
C ILE A 136 -6.12 -2.28 14.39
N LYS A 137 -6.95 -1.91 15.37
CA LYS A 137 -6.75 -0.66 16.13
C LYS A 137 -5.41 -0.68 16.88
N LYS A 138 -5.08 -1.78 17.56
CA LYS A 138 -3.79 -1.93 18.26
C LYS A 138 -2.61 -1.87 17.26
N PHE A 139 -2.73 -2.54 16.13
CA PHE A 139 -1.72 -2.50 15.09
C PHE A 139 -1.49 -1.09 14.54
N TYR A 140 -2.56 -0.32 14.25
CA TYR A 140 -2.43 1.05 13.78
C TYR A 140 -1.81 1.96 14.85
N VAL A 141 -2.18 1.80 16.13
CA VAL A 141 -1.57 2.55 17.23
C VAL A 141 -0.09 2.23 17.36
N HIS A 142 0.31 0.95 17.22
CA HIS A 142 1.70 0.53 17.19
C HIS A 142 2.49 1.22 16.06
N LEU A 143 1.97 1.20 14.83
CA LEU A 143 2.63 1.88 13.70
C LEU A 143 2.83 3.38 13.95
N ILE A 144 1.89 4.05 14.61
CA ILE A 144 1.97 5.50 14.89
C ILE A 144 2.96 5.76 16.03
N ARG A 145 2.81 5.08 17.17
CA ARG A 145 3.55 5.38 18.40
C ARG A 145 4.96 4.83 18.41
N ASP A 146 5.12 3.58 17.96
CA ASP A 146 6.37 2.85 18.13
C ASP A 146 7.24 2.92 16.86
N ILE A 147 6.61 2.91 15.68
CA ILE A 147 7.30 3.03 14.38
C ILE A 147 7.39 4.48 13.89
N GLY A 148 6.56 5.39 14.43
CA GLY A 148 6.58 6.80 14.07
C GLY A 148 5.90 7.12 12.72
N PHE A 149 4.87 6.37 12.35
CA PHE A 149 4.15 6.60 11.09
C PHE A 149 3.47 7.97 11.08
N LYS A 150 3.72 8.69 9.98
CA LYS A 150 3.00 9.95 9.67
C LYS A 150 1.62 9.62 9.08
N PRO A 151 0.67 10.57 9.14
CA PRO A 151 -0.71 10.39 8.63
C PRO A 151 -0.78 9.78 7.22
N ASN A 152 0.01 10.29 6.28
CA ASN A 152 0.00 9.79 4.90
C ASN A 152 0.46 8.32 4.79
N SER A 153 1.41 7.89 5.62
CA SER A 153 1.87 6.49 5.64
C SER A 153 0.80 5.56 6.20
N MET A 154 0.06 6.01 7.22
CA MET A 154 -1.08 5.26 7.76
C MET A 154 -2.21 5.12 6.73
N GLU A 155 -2.52 6.18 5.97
CA GLU A 155 -3.51 6.12 4.90
C GLU A 155 -3.13 5.06 3.85
N ILE A 156 -1.84 4.87 3.55
CA ILE A 156 -1.38 3.82 2.64
C ILE A 156 -1.65 2.42 3.24
N ILE A 157 -1.30 2.19 4.50
CA ILE A 157 -1.56 0.91 5.19
C ILE A 157 -3.06 0.58 5.16
N HIS A 158 -3.91 1.56 5.48
CA HIS A 158 -5.36 1.37 5.43
C HIS A 158 -5.86 1.10 4.01
N THR A 159 -5.33 1.80 3.00
CA THR A 159 -5.66 1.59 1.57
C THR A 159 -5.27 0.19 1.09
N ILE A 160 -4.28 -0.44 1.71
CA ILE A 160 -3.91 -1.84 1.44
C ILE A 160 -4.86 -2.80 2.15
N LEU A 161 -5.09 -2.62 3.46
CA LEU A 161 -5.83 -3.59 4.28
C LEU A 161 -7.35 -3.54 4.06
N HIS A 162 -7.92 -2.35 3.97
CA HIS A 162 -9.38 -2.20 3.89
C HIS A 162 -10.01 -2.90 2.68
N PRO A 163 -9.49 -2.78 1.44
CA PRO A 163 -10.01 -3.54 0.30
C PRO A 163 -9.80 -5.06 0.42
N VAL A 164 -8.70 -5.51 1.03
CA VAL A 164 -8.44 -6.94 1.27
C VAL A 164 -9.54 -7.53 2.15
N PHE A 165 -9.85 -6.89 3.28
CA PHE A 165 -10.94 -7.33 4.15
C PHE A 165 -12.33 -7.16 3.52
N ASN A 166 -12.54 -6.16 2.66
CA ASN A 166 -13.79 -6.06 1.89
C ASN A 166 -13.99 -7.27 0.96
N VAL A 167 -12.93 -7.76 0.31
CA VAL A 167 -13.00 -8.99 -0.48
C VAL A 167 -13.26 -10.18 0.44
N ALA A 168 -12.61 -10.27 1.59
CA ALA A 168 -12.87 -11.33 2.55
C ALA A 168 -14.33 -11.37 3.05
N VAL A 169 -14.99 -10.23 3.17
CA VAL A 169 -16.44 -10.14 3.46
C VAL A 169 -17.26 -10.63 2.27
N ARG A 170 -16.96 -10.15 1.05
CA ARG A 170 -17.71 -10.52 -0.17
C ARG A 170 -17.59 -12.00 -0.50
N ASP A 171 -16.43 -12.60 -0.25
CA ASP A 171 -16.16 -14.01 -0.48
C ASP A 171 -16.62 -14.91 0.70
N GLY A 172 -17.30 -14.32 1.68
CA GLY A 172 -17.85 -15.06 2.82
C GLY A 172 -16.80 -15.61 3.79
N PHE A 173 -15.60 -15.05 3.85
CA PHE A 173 -14.59 -15.43 4.86
C PHE A 173 -14.91 -14.86 6.23
N ILE A 174 -15.41 -13.64 6.28
CA ILE A 174 -15.78 -12.92 7.49
C ILE A 174 -17.09 -12.15 7.30
N ARG A 175 -17.81 -11.87 8.41
CA ARG A 175 -19.09 -11.15 8.36
C ARG A 175 -18.96 -9.64 8.16
N SER A 176 -17.92 -9.04 8.71
CA SER A 176 -17.70 -7.60 8.68
C SER A 176 -16.22 -7.31 8.53
N ASN A 177 -15.93 -6.15 7.94
CA ASN A 177 -14.55 -5.71 7.75
C ASN A 177 -13.99 -5.16 9.07
N PRO A 178 -12.92 -5.77 9.65
CA PRO A 178 -12.37 -5.33 10.92
C PRO A 178 -11.66 -3.96 10.86
N THR A 179 -11.46 -3.43 9.66
CA THR A 179 -10.84 -2.10 9.47
C THR A 179 -11.87 -0.97 9.46
N ASP A 180 -13.19 -1.28 9.40
CA ASP A 180 -14.24 -0.29 9.34
C ASP A 180 -14.22 0.60 10.58
N GLY A 181 -14.25 1.92 10.37
CA GLY A 181 -14.25 2.91 11.44
C GLY A 181 -12.90 3.17 12.14
N VAL A 182 -11.91 2.27 12.03
CA VAL A 182 -10.62 2.42 12.72
C VAL A 182 -9.91 3.70 12.31
N MET A 183 -9.82 3.97 11.00
CA MET A 183 -9.17 5.21 10.52
C MET A 183 -9.92 6.48 10.94
N ALA A 184 -11.25 6.43 11.04
CA ALA A 184 -12.03 7.57 11.51
C ALA A 184 -11.72 7.91 12.97
N GLU A 185 -11.55 6.90 13.83
CA GLU A 185 -11.12 7.10 15.21
C GLU A 185 -9.68 7.63 15.31
N ILE A 186 -8.75 7.05 14.53
CA ILE A 186 -7.36 7.52 14.52
C ILE A 186 -7.27 8.98 14.07
N LYS A 187 -8.04 9.38 13.04
CA LYS A 187 -8.08 10.76 12.54
C LYS A 187 -8.65 11.77 13.53
N LYS A 188 -9.49 11.34 14.47
CA LYS A 188 -10.00 12.19 15.55
C LYS A 188 -8.98 12.42 16.66
N SER A 189 -7.88 11.67 16.69
CA SER A 189 -6.83 11.88 17.69
C SER A 189 -6.10 13.22 17.44
N HIS A 190 -5.65 13.87 18.51
CA HIS A 190 -5.06 15.21 18.50
C HIS A 190 -3.76 15.33 17.67
N ASN A 191 -3.17 14.21 17.29
CA ASN A 191 -1.88 14.17 16.57
C ASN A 191 -2.04 13.86 15.08
N TRP A 192 -3.26 13.95 14.50
CA TRP A 192 -3.50 13.69 13.08
C TRP A 192 -3.42 14.96 12.26
N GLU A 193 -2.27 15.64 12.31
CA GLU A 193 -2.02 16.79 11.46
C GLU A 193 -1.21 16.38 10.22
N LYS A 194 -1.77 16.65 9.06
CA LYS A 194 -1.02 16.56 7.80
C LYS A 194 -0.08 17.76 7.74
N PRO A 195 1.21 17.55 7.43
CA PRO A 195 2.11 18.68 7.26
C PRO A 195 1.56 19.63 6.19
N LYS A 196 1.41 20.88 6.55
CA LYS A 196 1.03 21.94 5.60
C LYS A 196 2.19 22.07 4.59
N ARG A 197 1.86 22.11 3.32
CA ARG A 197 2.81 22.37 2.25
C ARG A 197 2.51 23.76 1.73
N HIS A 198 3.51 24.61 1.72
CA HIS A 198 3.44 25.96 1.19
C HIS A 198 4.22 26.02 -0.11
N ALA A 199 3.73 26.78 -1.08
CA ALA A 199 4.50 27.17 -2.24
C ALA A 199 5.46 28.29 -1.80
N LEU A 200 6.62 28.41 -2.46
CA LEU A 200 7.48 29.56 -2.26
C LEU A 200 6.74 30.83 -2.70
N THR A 201 6.83 31.87 -1.88
CA THR A 201 6.39 33.22 -2.27
C THR A 201 7.34 33.81 -3.30
N GLU A 202 6.93 34.85 -4.03
CA GLU A 202 7.81 35.52 -5.01
C GLU A 202 9.14 35.96 -4.39
N PRO A 203 9.18 36.65 -3.22
CA PRO A 203 10.45 37.00 -2.59
C PRO A 203 11.31 35.82 -2.20
N GLN A 204 10.70 34.70 -1.80
CA GLN A 204 11.42 33.45 -1.50
C GLN A 204 12.01 32.82 -2.76
N GLN A 205 11.30 32.87 -3.90
CA GLN A 205 11.81 32.38 -5.19
C GLN A 205 12.99 33.23 -5.67
N GLU A 206 12.88 34.56 -5.58
CA GLU A 206 13.97 35.49 -5.92
C GLU A 206 15.21 35.21 -5.07
N ARG A 207 15.06 35.15 -3.75
CA ARG A 207 16.15 34.84 -2.82
C ARG A 207 16.79 33.48 -3.11
N PHE A 208 15.99 32.47 -3.43
CA PHE A 208 16.48 31.14 -3.78
C PHE A 208 17.33 31.18 -5.05
N ILE A 209 16.85 31.81 -6.11
CA ILE A 209 17.59 31.95 -7.39
C ILE A 209 18.83 32.81 -7.24
N GLU A 210 18.77 33.90 -6.49
CA GLU A 210 19.90 34.77 -6.21
C GLU A 210 21.00 34.01 -5.44
N PHE A 211 20.64 33.32 -4.37
CA PHE A 211 21.56 32.50 -3.59
C PHE A 211 22.26 31.43 -4.45
N ILE A 212 21.53 30.70 -5.27
CA ILE A 212 22.11 29.69 -6.19
C ILE A 212 23.05 30.38 -7.18
N SER A 213 22.67 31.54 -7.70
CA SER A 213 23.46 32.27 -8.70
C SER A 213 24.81 32.73 -8.16
N GLY A 214 24.87 33.16 -6.90
CA GLY A 214 26.08 33.61 -6.22
C GLY A 214 26.95 32.49 -5.64
N SER A 215 26.44 31.26 -5.57
CA SER A 215 27.15 30.14 -4.95
C SER A 215 28.01 29.38 -5.94
N SER A 216 29.30 29.25 -5.69
CA SER A 216 30.21 28.39 -6.47
C SER A 216 29.81 26.89 -6.40
N THR A 217 29.17 26.51 -5.31
CA THR A 217 28.71 25.11 -5.08
C THR A 217 27.42 24.80 -5.82
N TYR A 218 26.48 25.77 -5.88
CA TYR A 218 25.11 25.49 -6.37
C TYR A 218 24.80 26.13 -7.73
N CYS A 219 25.63 26.99 -8.29
CA CYS A 219 25.35 27.70 -9.54
C CYS A 219 25.06 26.79 -10.74
N HIS A 220 25.64 25.60 -10.75
CA HIS A 220 25.39 24.62 -11.82
C HIS A 220 23.98 24.02 -11.81
N TRP A 221 23.25 24.12 -10.67
CA TRP A 221 21.85 23.70 -10.52
C TRP A 221 20.85 24.76 -10.99
N LYS A 222 21.30 26.01 -11.17
CA LYS A 222 20.43 27.13 -11.55
C LYS A 222 19.54 26.81 -12.77
N PRO A 223 20.07 26.30 -13.89
CA PRO A 223 19.22 26.01 -15.05
C PRO A 223 18.09 25.04 -14.74
N LEU A 224 18.37 23.97 -13.98
CA LEU A 224 17.35 22.98 -13.59
C LEU A 224 16.23 23.63 -12.75
N PHE A 225 16.60 24.41 -11.73
CA PHE A 225 15.62 25.06 -10.87
C PHE A 225 14.86 26.18 -11.58
N THR A 226 15.50 26.92 -12.49
CA THR A 226 14.81 27.90 -13.35
C THR A 226 13.73 27.21 -14.21
N VAL A 227 14.03 26.07 -14.80
CA VAL A 227 13.05 25.30 -15.59
C VAL A 227 11.91 24.77 -14.69
N LEU A 228 12.23 24.24 -13.51
CA LEU A 228 11.21 23.76 -12.55
C LEU A 228 10.24 24.88 -12.13
N LEU A 229 10.77 26.03 -11.73
CA LEU A 229 9.98 27.19 -11.28
C LEU A 229 9.20 27.82 -12.43
N GLY A 230 9.83 28.02 -13.58
CA GLY A 230 9.21 28.69 -14.71
C GLY A 230 8.19 27.86 -15.48
N THR A 231 8.20 26.52 -15.34
CA THR A 231 7.24 25.63 -16.03
C THR A 231 6.19 25.04 -15.10
N GLY A 232 6.44 25.01 -13.79
CA GLY A 232 5.62 24.26 -12.82
C GLY A 232 5.57 22.75 -13.09
N ALA A 233 6.49 22.22 -13.90
CA ALA A 233 6.57 20.81 -14.20
C ALA A 233 7.07 20.01 -12.99
N ARG A 234 6.64 18.75 -12.88
CA ARG A 234 7.12 17.89 -11.79
C ARG A 234 8.59 17.53 -12.02
N ILE A 235 9.30 17.29 -10.92
CA ILE A 235 10.73 16.96 -10.97
C ILE A 235 11.05 15.82 -11.94
N GLY A 236 10.27 14.76 -11.95
CA GLY A 236 10.48 13.65 -12.88
C GLY A 236 10.15 14.00 -14.35
N GLU A 237 9.23 14.93 -14.59
CA GLU A 237 8.92 15.46 -15.93
C GLU A 237 10.11 16.27 -16.46
N VAL A 238 10.69 17.13 -15.62
CA VAL A 238 11.88 17.93 -16.01
C VAL A 238 13.12 17.06 -16.18
N LEU A 239 13.34 16.07 -15.31
CA LEU A 239 14.47 15.14 -15.46
C LEU A 239 14.33 14.20 -16.66
N GLY A 240 13.09 13.91 -17.08
CA GLY A 240 12.81 13.16 -18.30
C GLY A 240 12.83 14.00 -19.58
N LEU A 241 12.93 15.33 -19.49
CA LEU A 241 12.87 16.24 -20.63
C LEU A 241 14.02 15.97 -21.60
N ARG A 242 13.70 15.89 -22.89
CA ARG A 242 14.64 15.68 -23.98
C ARG A 242 14.76 16.92 -24.85
N TRP A 243 15.84 17.04 -25.61
CA TRP A 243 16.03 18.16 -26.52
C TRP A 243 14.96 18.25 -27.61
N GLU A 244 14.42 17.14 -28.06
CA GLU A 244 13.35 17.05 -29.05
C GLU A 244 11.99 17.51 -28.52
N ASP A 245 11.79 17.55 -27.19
CA ASP A 245 10.58 18.04 -26.52
C ASP A 245 10.61 19.59 -26.36
N CYS A 246 11.74 20.24 -26.70
CA CYS A 246 11.96 21.69 -26.58
C CYS A 246 11.92 22.37 -27.95
N ASP A 247 10.78 23.01 -28.30
CA ASP A 247 10.69 23.80 -29.52
C ASP A 247 11.07 25.26 -29.27
N PHE A 248 12.33 25.61 -29.62
CA PHE A 248 12.85 26.97 -29.48
C PHE A 248 12.32 27.97 -30.53
N LYS A 249 11.67 27.49 -31.60
CA LYS A 249 11.05 28.36 -32.63
C LYS A 249 9.69 28.83 -32.15
N GLN A 250 8.90 27.91 -31.59
CA GLN A 250 7.57 28.23 -31.06
C GLN A 250 7.61 28.66 -29.60
N ASN A 251 8.75 28.55 -28.90
CA ASN A 251 8.91 28.80 -27.46
C ASN A 251 7.96 27.94 -26.61
N ILE A 252 7.95 26.65 -26.84
CA ILE A 252 7.12 25.68 -26.11
C ILE A 252 7.94 24.47 -25.69
N ILE A 253 7.47 23.81 -24.63
CA ILE A 253 7.97 22.53 -24.11
C ILE A 253 6.83 21.53 -24.08
N ASP A 254 7.02 20.36 -24.67
CA ASP A 254 6.07 19.25 -24.60
C ASP A 254 6.37 18.35 -23.39
N ILE A 255 5.50 18.37 -22.39
CA ILE A 255 5.59 17.49 -21.22
C ILE A 255 4.79 16.23 -21.53
N ASN A 256 5.44 15.18 -22.01
CA ASN A 256 4.80 13.96 -22.50
C ASN A 256 5.23 12.68 -21.76
N HIS A 257 6.25 12.74 -20.90
CA HIS A 257 6.74 11.61 -20.12
C HIS A 257 7.36 12.06 -18.79
N ASN A 258 7.72 11.07 -17.96
CA ASN A 258 8.21 11.32 -16.60
C ASN A 258 9.26 10.27 -16.23
N LEU A 259 10.44 10.72 -15.81
CA LEU A 259 11.50 9.88 -15.28
C LEU A 259 11.17 9.49 -13.85
N ILE A 260 11.25 8.20 -13.55
CA ILE A 260 11.11 7.65 -12.20
C ILE A 260 12.34 6.85 -11.82
N TYR A 261 12.65 6.82 -10.53
CA TYR A 261 13.71 5.99 -9.94
C TYR A 261 13.10 5.13 -8.86
N ARG A 262 13.01 3.83 -9.11
CA ARG A 262 12.26 2.90 -8.25
C ARG A 262 12.92 1.56 -8.14
N GLN A 263 12.62 0.88 -7.03
CA GLN A 263 12.95 -0.51 -6.84
C GLN A 263 12.07 -1.38 -7.74
N GLN A 264 12.71 -2.28 -8.47
CA GLN A 264 12.08 -3.33 -9.25
C GLN A 264 11.80 -4.58 -8.41
N ASP A 265 11.06 -5.53 -8.98
CA ASP A 265 10.80 -6.82 -8.33
C ASP A 265 12.10 -7.59 -8.04
N SER A 266 13.18 -7.29 -8.76
CA SER A 266 14.55 -7.78 -8.50
C SER A 266 15.22 -7.22 -7.24
N GLY A 267 14.60 -6.24 -6.59
CA GLY A 267 15.18 -5.50 -5.45
C GLY A 267 16.14 -4.38 -5.82
N LYS A 268 16.50 -4.23 -7.11
CA LYS A 268 17.41 -3.16 -7.59
C LYS A 268 16.64 -1.86 -7.86
N MET A 269 17.32 -0.74 -7.59
CA MET A 269 16.82 0.59 -7.93
C MET A 269 17.20 0.91 -9.38
N GLU A 270 16.21 1.18 -10.23
CA GLU A 270 16.39 1.46 -11.64
C GLU A 270 15.62 2.70 -12.09
N LEU A 271 16.12 3.31 -13.16
CA LEU A 271 15.47 4.43 -13.84
C LEU A 271 14.51 3.91 -14.90
N HIS A 272 13.32 4.51 -14.96
CA HIS A 272 12.32 4.19 -15.97
C HIS A 272 11.65 5.46 -16.49
N ILE A 273 11.24 5.41 -17.75
CA ILE A 273 10.36 6.41 -18.35
C ILE A 273 8.91 5.92 -18.26
N THR A 274 8.03 6.76 -17.78
CA THR A 274 6.60 6.48 -17.70
C THR A 274 5.80 7.59 -18.36
N THR A 275 4.66 7.23 -18.95
CA THR A 275 3.68 8.23 -19.41
C THR A 275 2.98 8.89 -18.23
N PRO A 276 2.51 10.13 -18.34
CA PRO A 276 1.69 10.77 -17.34
C PRO A 276 0.46 9.93 -16.95
N LYS A 277 0.00 10.07 -15.70
CA LYS A 277 -1.12 9.27 -15.19
C LYS A 277 -2.47 9.59 -15.83
N THR A 278 -2.62 10.78 -16.37
CA THR A 278 -3.86 11.29 -16.96
C THR A 278 -3.57 11.97 -18.30
N LYS A 279 -4.58 12.09 -19.15
CA LYS A 279 -4.48 12.85 -20.41
C LYS A 279 -4.02 14.30 -20.17
N ALA A 280 -4.49 14.94 -19.10
CA ALA A 280 -4.07 16.29 -18.71
C ALA A 280 -2.61 16.36 -18.20
N GLY A 281 -1.96 15.23 -17.95
CA GLY A 281 -0.54 15.17 -17.61
C GLY A 281 0.38 15.36 -18.81
N THR A 282 -0.09 15.00 -20.01
CA THR A 282 0.56 15.37 -21.28
C THR A 282 0.07 16.75 -21.68
N ARG A 283 1.00 17.70 -21.74
CA ARG A 283 0.65 19.10 -21.96
C ARG A 283 1.81 19.86 -22.58
N ILE A 284 1.46 20.90 -23.33
CA ILE A 284 2.41 21.90 -23.83
C ILE A 284 2.45 23.06 -22.83
N VAL A 285 3.64 23.47 -22.44
CA VAL A 285 3.86 24.64 -21.59
C VAL A 285 4.67 25.70 -22.33
N PRO A 286 4.43 27.00 -22.10
CA PRO A 286 5.20 28.05 -22.72
C PRO A 286 6.65 28.07 -22.15
N MET A 287 7.61 28.33 -23.03
CA MET A 287 9.01 28.54 -22.69
C MET A 287 9.25 30.04 -22.52
N PHE A 288 9.06 30.55 -21.28
CA PHE A 288 9.35 31.95 -20.96
C PHE A 288 10.84 32.26 -21.11
N ALA A 289 11.20 33.56 -21.20
CA ALA A 289 12.53 34.04 -21.52
C ALA A 289 13.63 33.44 -20.60
N ASP A 290 13.36 33.33 -19.30
CA ASP A 290 14.33 32.79 -18.33
C ASP A 290 14.53 31.29 -18.53
N VAL A 291 13.45 30.57 -18.77
CA VAL A 291 13.47 29.12 -19.07
C VAL A 291 14.25 28.85 -20.37
N ARG A 292 13.96 29.65 -21.39
CA ARG A 292 14.67 29.57 -22.68
C ARG A 292 16.17 29.83 -22.50
N THR A 293 16.53 30.86 -21.78
CA THR A 293 17.93 31.20 -21.48
C THR A 293 18.61 30.05 -20.73
N ALA A 294 17.96 29.49 -19.69
CA ALA A 294 18.49 28.40 -18.92
C ALA A 294 18.72 27.14 -19.80
N LEU A 295 17.77 26.78 -20.66
CA LEU A 295 17.91 25.64 -21.57
C LEU A 295 19.02 25.87 -22.60
N LEU A 296 19.15 27.06 -23.15
CA LEU A 296 20.23 27.39 -24.08
C LEU A 296 21.62 27.33 -23.39
N GLN A 297 21.75 27.73 -22.14
CA GLN A 297 22.97 27.56 -21.35
C GLN A 297 23.34 26.08 -21.18
N VAL A 298 22.36 25.23 -20.87
CA VAL A 298 22.59 23.78 -20.77
C VAL A 298 23.03 23.24 -22.11
N ARG A 299 22.35 23.63 -23.20
CA ARG A 299 22.69 23.16 -24.57
C ARG A 299 24.10 23.55 -24.99
N GLN A 300 24.50 24.77 -24.69
CA GLN A 300 25.85 25.27 -24.96
C GLN A 300 26.90 24.47 -24.20
N ARG A 301 26.69 24.22 -22.88
CA ARG A 301 27.61 23.41 -22.08
C ARG A 301 27.73 21.97 -22.65
N GLN A 302 26.60 21.37 -23.06
CA GLN A 302 26.63 20.05 -23.66
C GLN A 302 27.29 20.03 -25.05
N ALA A 303 27.19 21.10 -25.81
CA ALA A 303 27.92 21.23 -27.08
C ALA A 303 29.44 21.27 -26.87
N GLU A 304 29.89 21.84 -25.75
CA GLU A 304 31.31 21.94 -25.39
C GLU A 304 31.86 20.65 -24.74
N SER A 305 31.06 20.02 -23.85
CA SER A 305 31.48 18.86 -23.04
C SER A 305 31.01 17.50 -23.56
N GLY A 306 30.14 17.49 -24.57
CA GLY A 306 29.44 16.31 -25.08
C GLY A 306 27.99 16.21 -24.61
N PHE A 307 27.10 15.81 -25.51
CA PHE A 307 25.70 15.54 -25.20
C PHE A 307 25.54 14.25 -24.39
N ASN A 308 24.49 14.21 -23.56
CA ASN A 308 24.14 13.05 -22.78
C ASN A 308 23.92 11.81 -23.65
N GLN A 309 24.64 10.72 -23.36
CA GLN A 309 24.56 9.44 -24.06
C GLN A 309 23.67 8.39 -23.33
N CYS A 310 23.04 8.78 -22.22
CA CYS A 310 22.19 7.86 -21.47
C CYS A 310 20.96 7.45 -22.27
N VAL A 311 20.64 6.16 -22.18
CA VAL A 311 19.41 5.59 -22.72
C VAL A 311 18.62 4.97 -21.56
N VAL A 312 17.35 5.35 -21.42
CA VAL A 312 16.42 4.81 -20.44
C VAL A 312 15.14 4.38 -21.15
N ASP A 313 14.82 3.09 -21.13
CA ASP A 313 13.65 2.50 -21.81
C ASP A 313 13.55 2.91 -23.31
N GLY A 314 14.69 3.05 -23.99
CA GLY A 314 14.76 3.46 -25.40
C GLY A 314 14.72 4.98 -25.64
N TYR A 315 14.55 5.78 -24.61
CA TYR A 315 14.63 7.25 -24.68
C TYR A 315 16.06 7.73 -24.48
N SER A 316 16.47 8.75 -25.21
CA SER A 316 17.81 9.36 -25.19
C SER A 316 17.73 10.89 -25.32
N ASN A 317 18.86 11.58 -25.42
CA ASN A 317 18.96 13.03 -25.61
C ASN A 317 18.38 13.86 -24.46
N PHE A 318 18.49 13.36 -23.22
CA PHE A 318 17.99 14.08 -22.05
C PHE A 318 18.71 15.40 -21.82
N VAL A 319 17.94 16.42 -21.42
CA VAL A 319 18.45 17.77 -21.17
C VAL A 319 19.31 17.82 -19.91
N PHE A 320 18.91 17.15 -18.82
CA PHE A 320 19.58 17.22 -17.54
C PHE A 320 20.28 15.92 -17.16
N HIS A 321 21.56 16.01 -16.85
CA HIS A 321 22.41 14.94 -16.34
C HIS A 321 23.38 15.44 -15.28
N ASN A 322 24.01 14.53 -14.57
CA ASN A 322 25.06 14.88 -13.60
C ASN A 322 26.42 15.18 -14.32
N ARG A 323 27.43 15.59 -13.56
CA ARG A 323 28.77 15.90 -14.07
C ARG A 323 29.51 14.70 -14.71
N TYR A 324 29.01 13.50 -14.49
CA TYR A 324 29.57 12.26 -15.05
C TYR A 324 28.85 11.80 -16.32
N GLY A 325 27.89 12.59 -16.81
CA GLY A 325 27.05 12.22 -17.95
C GLY A 325 25.93 11.24 -17.64
N GLU A 326 25.67 10.92 -16.33
CA GLU A 326 24.61 10.02 -15.91
C GLU A 326 23.31 10.77 -15.62
N MET A 327 22.19 10.06 -15.67
CA MET A 327 20.89 10.64 -15.36
C MET A 327 20.80 11.09 -13.89
N LEU A 328 20.26 12.28 -13.69
CA LEU A 328 19.88 12.76 -12.37
C LEU A 328 18.68 11.98 -11.84
N THR A 329 18.72 11.62 -10.56
CA THR A 329 17.56 11.01 -9.90
C THR A 329 16.75 12.07 -9.15
N PRO A 330 15.41 11.93 -9.05
CA PRO A 330 14.58 12.82 -8.22
C PRO A 330 15.07 12.92 -6.77
N HIS A 331 15.59 11.83 -6.20
CA HIS A 331 16.16 11.83 -4.85
C HIS A 331 17.43 12.69 -4.72
N ALA A 332 18.28 12.70 -5.75
CA ALA A 332 19.47 13.54 -5.75
C ALA A 332 19.09 15.02 -5.76
N VAL A 333 18.12 15.40 -6.60
CA VAL A 333 17.64 16.79 -6.69
C VAL A 333 16.95 17.21 -5.39
N ASN A 334 16.09 16.37 -4.79
CA ASN A 334 15.45 16.69 -3.51
C ASN A 334 16.48 16.93 -2.40
N ARG A 335 17.53 16.09 -2.29
CA ARG A 335 18.62 16.31 -1.33
C ARG A 335 19.38 17.62 -1.55
N VAL A 336 19.46 18.08 -2.79
CA VAL A 336 20.08 19.38 -3.11
C VAL A 336 19.15 20.51 -2.72
N ILE A 337 17.84 20.40 -3.01
CA ILE A 337 16.83 21.37 -2.56
C ILE A 337 16.89 21.54 -1.05
N ASP A 338 16.84 20.43 -0.29
CA ASP A 338 16.88 20.47 1.18
C ASP A 338 18.14 21.19 1.72
N ARG A 339 19.30 20.98 1.06
CA ARG A 339 20.53 21.69 1.41
C ARG A 339 20.48 23.16 1.09
N ILE A 340 20.00 23.52 -0.11
CA ILE A 340 19.89 24.94 -0.52
C ILE A 340 18.92 25.68 0.40
N ILE A 341 17.76 25.13 0.72
CA ILE A 341 16.76 25.73 1.62
C ILE A 341 17.39 26.03 2.98
N ARG A 342 18.12 25.08 3.54
CA ARG A 342 18.82 25.25 4.82
C ARG A 342 19.93 26.32 4.72
N ASP A 343 20.78 26.25 3.69
CA ASP A 343 21.94 27.09 3.55
C ASP A 343 21.56 28.55 3.21
N CYS A 344 20.39 28.78 2.60
CA CYS A 344 19.89 30.16 2.34
C CYS A 344 18.85 30.63 3.39
N ASN A 345 18.64 29.86 4.48
CA ASN A 345 17.72 30.17 5.59
C ASN A 345 16.29 30.50 5.11
N LEU A 346 15.73 29.67 4.18
CA LEU A 346 14.35 29.83 3.73
C LEU A 346 13.34 29.22 4.71
N GLU A 347 13.78 28.41 5.66
CA GLU A 347 12.92 27.76 6.67
C GLU A 347 12.41 28.75 7.74
N GLU A 348 13.00 29.93 7.86
CA GLU A 348 12.69 30.93 8.90
C GLU A 348 11.55 31.90 8.53
N THR A 349 10.83 31.68 7.44
CA THR A 349 9.69 32.52 7.07
C THR A 349 8.41 31.70 7.13
N GLU A 350 7.72 31.76 8.32
CA GLU A 350 6.32 31.37 8.46
C GLU A 350 5.38 32.29 7.66
#